data_0d32f4eba314689359c01c8c6bd01fec
#
_entry.id   0d32f4eba314689359c01c8c6bd01fec
#
_cell.length_a   1.000
_cell.length_b   1.000
_cell.length_c   1.000
_cell.angle_alpha   90.00
_cell.angle_beta   90.00
_cell.angle_gamma   90.00
#
_symmetry.space_group_name_H-M   'P 1'
#
loop_
_entity.id
_entity.type
_entity.pdbx_description
1 polymer ?
#
loop_
_entity_poly.entity_id
_entity_poly.type
_entity_poly.pdbx_seq_one_letter_code
_entity_poly.pdbx_strand_id
1 'polypeptide(L)'
;MRQLNLKDVTQYVEENIGTFHQKRIAGLNDLKLKKVLGKKNPYLFRAKYILTAQDIIKSLTDAFISSQEETIFGDWLEGLAIFINRKVYNGRKSGIPGIDLEFDNAGIRHIVTIKSGPNWGNSSQIAKMVADFKVAKRTLRTSNSQLNITAVNGCCYG
;
A
#
# COMPACT_ATOMS: atom_id res chain seq x y z
N MET A 1 -10.34 20.16 12.51
CA MET A 1 -9.02 19.49 12.62
C MET A 1 -8.62 19.44 14.08
N ARG A 2 -8.25 18.27 14.61
CA ARG A 2 -7.71 18.10 15.97
C ARG A 2 -6.19 18.09 15.94
N GLN A 3 -5.54 18.53 16.99
CA GLN A 3 -4.09 18.44 17.10
C GLN A 3 -3.68 16.96 17.24
N LEU A 4 -2.68 16.52 16.44
CA LEU A 4 -2.13 15.18 16.53
C LEU A 4 -1.23 15.04 17.76
N ASN A 5 -1.49 14.02 18.58
CA ASN A 5 -0.60 13.65 19.67
C ASN A 5 0.41 12.62 19.19
N LEU A 6 1.68 12.98 19.16
CA LEU A 6 2.76 12.08 18.70
C LEU A 6 2.91 10.83 19.58
N LYS A 7 2.56 10.89 20.87
CA LYS A 7 2.56 9.70 21.74
C LYS A 7 1.59 8.63 21.24
N ASP A 8 0.39 9.05 20.76
CA ASP A 8 -0.59 8.11 20.19
C ASP A 8 -0.02 7.44 18.93
N VAL A 9 0.75 8.17 18.12
CA VAL A 9 1.39 7.63 16.92
C VAL A 9 2.48 6.63 17.29
N THR A 10 3.34 6.97 18.25
CA THR A 10 4.39 6.07 18.76
C THR A 10 3.77 4.78 19.30
N GLN A 11 2.75 4.89 20.13
CA GLN A 11 2.04 3.74 20.67
C GLN A 11 1.46 2.85 19.55
N TYR A 12 0.80 3.45 18.54
CA TYR A 12 0.28 2.70 17.40
C TYR A 12 1.39 1.94 16.66
N VAL A 13 2.54 2.58 16.45
CA VAL A 13 3.69 1.94 15.80
C VAL A 13 4.19 0.76 16.61
N GLU A 14 4.41 0.93 17.91
CA GLU A 14 4.88 -0.12 18.81
C GLU A 14 3.94 -1.33 18.85
N GLU A 15 2.63 -1.07 18.93
CA GLU A 15 1.61 -2.13 18.98
C GLU A 15 1.44 -2.89 17.65
N ASN A 16 1.69 -2.22 16.50
CA ASN A 16 1.35 -2.76 15.19
C ASN A 16 2.55 -3.19 14.32
N ILE A 17 3.78 -2.73 14.62
CA ILE A 17 4.94 -3.09 13.79
C ILE A 17 5.25 -4.60 13.85
N GLY A 18 4.87 -5.27 14.92
CA GLY A 18 5.00 -6.72 15.03
C GLY A 18 4.25 -7.49 13.95
N THR A 19 3.13 -6.96 13.46
CA THR A 19 2.35 -7.59 12.39
C THR A 19 3.10 -7.62 11.05
N PHE A 20 3.94 -6.63 10.79
CA PHE A 20 4.84 -6.63 9.62
C PHE A 20 5.80 -7.81 9.67
N HIS A 21 6.46 -8.04 10.80
CA HIS A 21 7.39 -9.17 10.96
C HIS A 21 6.68 -10.53 10.88
N GLN A 22 5.51 -10.66 11.49
CA GLN A 22 4.70 -11.88 11.41
C GLN A 22 4.31 -12.22 9.97
N LYS A 23 3.85 -11.23 9.19
CA LYS A 23 3.49 -11.41 7.78
C LYS A 23 4.70 -11.79 6.92
N ARG A 24 5.89 -11.22 7.19
CA ARG A 24 7.14 -11.61 6.51
C ARG A 24 7.45 -13.10 6.72
N ILE A 25 7.42 -13.55 7.97
CA ILE A 25 7.69 -14.95 8.33
C ILE A 25 6.64 -15.87 7.70
N ALA A 26 5.36 -15.53 7.80
CA ALA A 26 4.29 -16.30 7.19
C ALA A 26 4.48 -16.46 5.68
N GLY A 27 4.80 -15.37 4.98
CA GLY A 27 5.02 -15.41 3.54
C GLY A 27 6.24 -16.23 3.13
N LEU A 28 7.30 -16.26 3.95
CA LEU A 28 8.45 -17.17 3.74
C LEU A 28 8.05 -18.63 3.91
N ASN A 29 7.27 -18.95 4.94
CA ASN A 29 6.78 -20.31 5.18
C ASN A 29 5.86 -20.81 4.06
N ASP A 30 5.10 -19.90 3.44
CA ASP A 30 4.20 -20.21 2.33
C ASP A 30 4.90 -20.23 0.95
N LEU A 31 6.20 -19.92 0.91
CA LEU A 31 6.97 -19.86 -0.33
C LEU A 31 7.08 -21.24 -0.98
N LYS A 32 6.37 -21.45 -2.07
CA LYS A 32 6.44 -22.68 -2.87
C LYS A 32 7.49 -22.52 -3.97
N LEU A 33 8.70 -23.00 -3.70
CA LEU A 33 9.85 -22.87 -4.60
C LEU A 33 9.54 -23.35 -6.04
N LYS A 34 8.84 -24.48 -6.21
CA LYS A 34 8.41 -24.98 -7.51
C LYS A 34 7.57 -23.98 -8.28
N LYS A 35 6.66 -23.24 -7.60
CA LYS A 35 5.79 -22.22 -8.22
C LYS A 35 6.60 -20.99 -8.63
N VAL A 36 7.60 -20.62 -7.83
CA VAL A 36 8.46 -19.46 -8.15
C VAL A 36 9.40 -19.77 -9.28
N LEU A 37 10.05 -20.93 -9.26
CA LEU A 37 10.93 -21.40 -10.34
C LEU A 37 10.19 -21.50 -11.70
N GLY A 38 8.98 -22.05 -11.71
CA GLY A 38 8.19 -22.20 -12.92
C GLY A 38 7.81 -20.89 -13.63
N LYS A 39 7.94 -19.75 -12.94
CA LYS A 39 7.68 -18.40 -13.49
C LYS A 39 8.94 -17.69 -13.97
N LYS A 40 10.12 -18.29 -13.81
CA LYS A 40 11.39 -17.64 -14.12
C LYS A 40 12.00 -18.23 -15.38
N ASN A 41 12.58 -17.35 -16.21
CA ASN A 41 13.33 -17.78 -17.38
C ASN A 41 14.66 -18.41 -16.91
N PRO A 42 14.93 -19.69 -17.22
CA PRO A 42 16.16 -20.37 -16.76
C PRO A 42 17.43 -19.76 -17.36
N TYR A 43 17.36 -19.18 -18.56
CA TYR A 43 18.49 -18.53 -19.20
C TYR A 43 18.94 -17.25 -18.48
N LEU A 44 18.03 -16.62 -17.71
CA LEU A 44 18.40 -15.46 -16.86
C LEU A 44 19.42 -15.82 -15.79
N PHE A 45 19.28 -17.00 -15.18
CA PHE A 45 20.25 -17.46 -14.16
C PHE A 45 21.60 -17.74 -14.80
N ARG A 46 21.59 -18.35 -15.98
CA ARG A 46 22.81 -18.62 -16.75
C ARG A 46 23.52 -17.33 -17.17
N ALA A 47 22.78 -16.34 -17.66
CA ALA A 47 23.32 -15.02 -18.01
C ALA A 47 23.91 -14.25 -16.80
N LYS A 48 23.38 -14.50 -15.61
CA LYS A 48 23.91 -13.95 -14.34
C LYS A 48 25.04 -14.80 -13.73
N TYR A 49 25.49 -15.84 -14.42
CA TYR A 49 26.51 -16.77 -13.91
C TYR A 49 26.11 -17.49 -12.60
N ILE A 50 24.82 -17.67 -12.39
CA ILE A 50 24.27 -18.42 -11.25
C ILE A 50 24.22 -19.91 -11.67
N LEU A 51 25.20 -20.69 -11.25
CA LEU A 51 25.44 -22.04 -11.77
C LEU A 51 25.03 -23.15 -10.81
N THR A 52 24.84 -22.84 -9.51
CA THR A 52 24.48 -23.84 -8.52
C THR A 52 23.01 -23.73 -8.13
N ALA A 53 22.42 -24.86 -7.72
CA ALA A 53 21.04 -24.87 -7.20
C ALA A 53 20.90 -23.98 -5.96
N GLN A 54 21.93 -23.95 -5.10
CA GLN A 54 21.94 -23.15 -3.89
C GLN A 54 21.90 -21.65 -4.22
N ASP A 55 22.66 -21.17 -5.19
CA ASP A 55 22.69 -19.77 -5.62
C ASP A 55 21.36 -19.36 -6.28
N ILE A 56 20.74 -20.28 -7.06
CA ILE A 56 19.42 -20.05 -7.65
C ILE A 56 18.39 -19.86 -6.52
N ILE A 57 18.35 -20.77 -5.54
CA ILE A 57 17.42 -20.68 -4.41
C ILE A 57 17.63 -19.39 -3.63
N LYS A 58 18.89 -19.08 -3.30
CA LYS A 58 19.21 -17.82 -2.59
C LYS A 58 18.72 -16.60 -3.36
N SER A 59 19.06 -16.48 -4.65
CA SER A 59 18.65 -15.35 -5.49
C SER A 59 17.13 -15.20 -5.59
N LEU A 60 16.39 -16.32 -5.65
CA LEU A 60 14.93 -16.30 -5.70
C LEU A 60 14.32 -15.89 -4.37
N THR A 61 14.86 -16.39 -3.27
CA THR A 61 14.40 -16.08 -1.92
C THR A 61 14.64 -14.62 -1.59
N ASP A 62 15.83 -14.09 -1.89
CA ASP A 62 16.17 -12.68 -1.67
C ASP A 62 15.23 -11.75 -2.46
N ALA A 63 14.97 -12.06 -3.74
CA ALA A 63 14.05 -11.30 -4.57
C ALA A 63 12.59 -11.39 -4.09
N PHE A 64 12.16 -12.54 -3.59
CA PHE A 64 10.83 -12.75 -3.04
C PHE A 64 10.65 -11.94 -1.74
N ILE A 65 11.61 -12.02 -0.83
CA ILE A 65 11.59 -11.27 0.43
C ILE A 65 11.49 -9.77 0.16
N SER A 66 12.38 -9.24 -0.68
CA SER A 66 12.39 -7.81 -1.00
C SER A 66 11.04 -7.33 -1.54
N SER A 67 10.47 -8.03 -2.52
CA SER A 67 9.17 -7.66 -3.09
C SER A 67 8.02 -7.79 -2.10
N GLN A 68 8.07 -8.79 -1.22
CA GLN A 68 7.06 -9.01 -0.19
C GLN A 68 7.13 -7.93 0.90
N GLU A 69 8.32 -7.58 1.33
CA GLU A 69 8.54 -6.54 2.35
C GLU A 69 7.97 -5.19 1.92
N GLU A 70 8.20 -4.77 0.69
CA GLU A 70 7.63 -3.54 0.15
C GLU A 70 6.10 -3.56 0.18
N THR A 71 5.48 -4.68 -0.21
CA THR A 71 4.03 -4.82 -0.21
C THR A 71 3.47 -4.77 1.22
N ILE A 72 4.03 -5.57 2.14
CA ILE A 72 3.55 -5.64 3.53
C ILE A 72 3.76 -4.30 4.24
N PHE A 73 4.89 -3.63 3.97
CA PHE A 73 5.19 -2.34 4.56
C PHE A 73 4.30 -1.24 4.00
N GLY A 74 3.97 -1.29 2.70
CA GLY A 74 2.99 -0.40 2.08
C GLY A 74 1.61 -0.51 2.74
N ASP A 75 1.11 -1.72 2.96
CA ASP A 75 -0.14 -1.98 3.67
C ASP A 75 -0.10 -1.47 5.12
N TRP A 76 1.04 -1.63 5.78
CA TRP A 76 1.23 -1.15 7.14
C TRP A 76 1.24 0.39 7.21
N LEU A 77 1.92 1.07 6.27
CA LEU A 77 1.90 2.52 6.13
C LEU A 77 0.50 3.06 5.83
N GLU A 78 -0.27 2.38 4.99
CA GLU A 78 -1.68 2.70 4.75
C GLU A 78 -2.47 2.69 6.07
N GLY A 79 -2.30 1.63 6.87
CA GLY A 79 -2.93 1.51 8.19
C GLY A 79 -2.56 2.65 9.13
N LEU A 80 -1.29 3.04 9.17
CA LEU A 80 -0.80 4.17 9.96
C LEU A 80 -1.41 5.50 9.48
N ALA A 81 -1.46 5.72 8.17
CA ALA A 81 -2.04 6.93 7.60
C ALA A 81 -3.55 7.05 7.92
N ILE A 82 -4.28 5.93 7.85
CA ILE A 82 -5.70 5.88 8.24
C ILE A 82 -5.86 6.18 9.74
N PHE A 83 -5.01 5.61 10.60
CA PHE A 83 -5.02 5.88 12.03
C PHE A 83 -4.80 7.37 12.34
N ILE A 84 -3.78 7.99 11.76
CA ILE A 84 -3.47 9.41 11.94
C ILE A 84 -4.64 10.28 11.47
N ASN A 85 -5.18 9.98 10.29
CA ASN A 85 -6.30 10.71 9.73
C ASN A 85 -7.56 10.60 10.59
N ARG A 86 -7.83 9.42 11.16
CA ARG A 86 -8.93 9.21 12.12
C ARG A 86 -8.78 10.08 13.37
N LYS A 87 -7.56 10.22 13.89
CA LYS A 87 -7.30 11.06 15.06
C LYS A 87 -7.50 12.55 14.79
N VAL A 88 -7.05 13.01 13.61
CA VAL A 88 -7.04 14.44 13.26
C VAL A 88 -8.36 14.91 12.66
N TYR A 89 -8.91 14.14 11.72
CA TYR A 89 -10.09 14.54 10.91
C TYR A 89 -11.32 13.65 11.15
N ASN A 90 -11.23 12.66 12.04
CA ASN A 90 -12.26 11.63 12.20
C ASN A 90 -12.53 10.86 10.88
N GLY A 91 -11.48 10.71 10.04
CA GLY A 91 -11.54 9.98 8.80
C GLY A 91 -11.63 8.47 8.99
N ARG A 92 -11.89 7.77 7.93
CA ARG A 92 -12.08 6.32 7.93
C ARG A 92 -11.51 5.68 6.67
N LYS A 93 -11.27 4.37 6.74
CA LYS A 93 -11.02 3.57 5.54
C LYS A 93 -12.22 3.71 4.59
N SER A 94 -11.97 3.93 3.31
CA SER A 94 -13.04 4.02 2.33
C SER A 94 -13.62 2.64 2.01
N GLY A 95 -14.92 2.57 1.76
CA GLY A 95 -15.59 1.41 1.19
C GLY A 95 -15.61 1.41 -0.34
N ILE A 96 -15.06 2.44 -0.99
CA ILE A 96 -15.09 2.59 -2.45
C ILE A 96 -13.84 1.94 -3.04
N PRO A 97 -13.95 1.00 -3.99
CA PRO A 97 -12.81 0.38 -4.62
C PRO A 97 -11.82 1.39 -5.21
N GLY A 98 -10.52 1.20 -4.94
CA GLY A 98 -9.45 2.08 -5.39
C GLY A 98 -9.25 3.36 -4.56
N ILE A 99 -10.03 3.53 -3.49
CA ILE A 99 -9.88 4.62 -2.51
C ILE A 99 -9.54 4.02 -1.15
N ASP A 100 -8.45 4.47 -0.55
CA ASP A 100 -7.94 3.88 0.69
C ASP A 100 -8.57 4.55 1.92
N LEU A 101 -8.80 5.87 1.86
CA LEU A 101 -9.19 6.70 2.98
C LEU A 101 -10.13 7.82 2.53
N GLU A 102 -11.09 8.17 3.39
CA GLU A 102 -11.94 9.35 3.19
C GLU A 102 -12.14 10.14 4.49
N PHE A 103 -12.24 11.45 4.37
CA PHE A 103 -12.53 12.35 5.49
C PHE A 103 -13.18 13.65 5.01
N ASP A 104 -13.86 14.34 5.93
CA ASP A 104 -14.44 15.65 5.69
C ASP A 104 -13.59 16.73 6.38
N ASN A 105 -13.30 17.81 5.66
CA ASN A 105 -12.65 19.00 6.19
C ASN A 105 -13.18 20.24 5.51
N ALA A 106 -13.58 21.26 6.29
CA ALA A 106 -14.09 22.53 5.79
C ALA A 106 -15.21 22.40 4.74
N GLY A 107 -16.13 21.45 4.91
CA GLY A 107 -17.24 21.20 3.97
C GLY A 107 -16.84 20.48 2.66
N ILE A 108 -15.60 19.99 2.58
CA ILE A 108 -15.08 19.23 1.44
C ILE A 108 -14.86 17.79 1.85
N ARG A 109 -15.39 16.84 1.08
CA ARG A 109 -15.05 15.42 1.19
C ARG A 109 -13.74 15.16 0.46
N HIS A 110 -12.74 14.72 1.20
CA HIS A 110 -11.48 14.25 0.64
C HIS A 110 -11.53 12.73 0.45
N ILE A 111 -11.22 12.26 -0.76
CA ILE A 111 -11.01 10.85 -1.09
C ILE A 111 -9.54 10.67 -1.44
N VAL A 112 -8.88 9.75 -0.77
CA VAL A 112 -7.41 9.64 -0.81
C VAL A 112 -7.01 8.24 -1.23
N THR A 113 -6.05 8.15 -2.16
CA THR A 113 -5.23 6.94 -2.34
C THR A 113 -3.90 7.15 -1.64
N ILE A 114 -3.41 6.11 -0.96
CA ILE A 114 -2.17 6.15 -0.21
C ILE A 114 -1.10 5.34 -0.93
N LYS A 115 0.08 5.93 -1.08
CA LYS A 115 1.24 5.30 -1.68
C LYS A 115 2.41 5.35 -0.70
N SER A 116 3.22 4.29 -0.67
CA SER A 116 4.40 4.26 0.21
C SER A 116 5.38 5.37 -0.12
N GLY A 117 5.60 5.70 -1.39
CA GLY A 117 6.51 6.76 -1.80
C GLY A 117 6.18 7.36 -3.17
N PRO A 118 6.95 8.34 -3.65
CA PRO A 118 6.62 9.12 -4.85
C PRO A 118 6.75 8.35 -6.16
N ASN A 119 7.61 7.34 -6.22
CA ASN A 119 7.90 6.54 -7.44
C ASN A 119 7.04 5.26 -7.54
N TRP A 120 5.78 5.33 -7.14
CA TRP A 120 4.91 4.16 -6.95
C TRP A 120 4.31 3.59 -8.23
N GLY A 121 4.24 4.33 -9.32
CA GLY A 121 3.41 3.91 -10.45
C GLY A 121 3.95 4.21 -11.83
N ASN A 122 3.66 3.31 -12.76
CA ASN A 122 3.81 3.54 -14.19
C ASN A 122 2.55 4.23 -14.77
N SER A 123 2.59 4.60 -16.05
CA SER A 123 1.51 5.33 -16.73
C SER A 123 0.14 4.63 -16.66
N SER A 124 0.10 3.30 -16.74
CA SER A 124 -1.16 2.54 -16.65
C SER A 124 -1.72 2.52 -15.23
N GLN A 125 -0.88 2.44 -14.20
CA GLN A 125 -1.30 2.52 -12.80
C GLN A 125 -1.82 3.92 -12.46
N ILE A 126 -1.18 4.96 -12.97
CA ILE A 126 -1.64 6.35 -12.81
C ILE A 126 -2.98 6.55 -13.51
N ALA A 127 -3.13 6.07 -14.75
CA ALA A 127 -4.39 6.16 -15.48
C ALA A 127 -5.52 5.41 -14.74
N LYS A 128 -5.23 4.23 -14.17
CA LYS A 128 -6.19 3.50 -13.34
C LYS A 128 -6.61 4.30 -12.11
N MET A 129 -5.69 4.87 -11.36
CA MET A 129 -5.99 5.71 -10.20
C MET A 129 -6.90 6.89 -10.55
N VAL A 130 -6.62 7.58 -11.67
CA VAL A 130 -7.46 8.68 -12.14
C VAL A 130 -8.87 8.20 -12.49
N ALA A 131 -9.00 7.03 -13.12
CA ALA A 131 -10.30 6.42 -13.41
C ALA A 131 -11.06 6.05 -12.13
N ASP A 132 -10.38 5.45 -11.14
CA ASP A 132 -10.95 5.10 -9.84
C ASP A 132 -11.48 6.36 -9.12
N PHE A 133 -10.73 7.47 -9.13
CA PHE A 133 -11.20 8.75 -8.58
C PHE A 133 -12.45 9.30 -9.30
N LYS A 134 -12.52 9.16 -10.62
CA LYS A 134 -13.72 9.58 -11.37
C LYS A 134 -14.95 8.76 -10.98
N VAL A 135 -14.78 7.46 -10.86
CA VAL A 135 -15.85 6.54 -10.41
C VAL A 135 -16.28 6.86 -8.99
N ALA A 136 -15.33 7.04 -8.07
CA ALA A 136 -15.60 7.36 -6.67
C ALA A 136 -16.38 8.68 -6.53
N LYS A 137 -15.96 9.73 -7.23
CA LYS A 137 -16.69 11.03 -7.24
C LYS A 137 -18.12 10.87 -7.73
N ARG A 138 -18.35 10.09 -8.80
CA ARG A 138 -19.69 9.82 -9.32
C ARG A 138 -20.53 9.06 -8.29
N THR A 139 -19.99 7.99 -7.70
CA THR A 139 -20.67 7.19 -6.68
C THR A 139 -21.11 8.04 -5.48
N LEU A 140 -20.22 8.88 -4.96
CA LEU A 140 -20.55 9.75 -3.83
C LEU A 140 -21.61 10.80 -4.16
N ARG A 141 -21.62 11.32 -5.39
CA ARG A 141 -22.62 12.29 -5.84
C ARG A 141 -24.00 11.70 -6.11
N THR A 142 -24.13 10.38 -6.24
CA THR A 142 -25.45 9.72 -6.30
C THR A 142 -26.24 9.88 -5.00
N SER A 143 -25.53 9.91 -3.86
CA SER A 143 -26.14 10.11 -2.54
C SER A 143 -26.30 11.60 -2.18
N ASN A 144 -25.44 12.45 -2.70
CA ASN A 144 -25.50 13.92 -2.48
C ASN A 144 -24.87 14.64 -3.68
N SER A 145 -25.71 15.16 -4.56
CA SER A 145 -25.29 15.84 -5.81
C SER A 145 -24.49 17.12 -5.57
N GLN A 146 -24.68 17.77 -4.43
CA GLN A 146 -24.00 19.03 -4.04
C GLN A 146 -22.68 18.78 -3.29
N LEU A 147 -22.28 17.53 -3.10
CA LEU A 147 -21.08 17.20 -2.36
C LEU A 147 -19.82 17.71 -3.06
N ASN A 148 -19.09 18.59 -2.40
CA ASN A 148 -17.78 19.03 -2.88
C ASN A 148 -16.73 17.95 -2.57
N ILE A 149 -16.04 17.43 -3.60
CA ILE A 149 -15.14 16.29 -3.46
C ILE A 149 -13.77 16.61 -4.07
N THR A 150 -12.74 16.50 -3.25
CA THR A 150 -11.34 16.58 -3.66
C THR A 150 -10.70 15.19 -3.65
N ALA A 151 -10.05 14.82 -4.75
CA ALA A 151 -9.26 13.61 -4.87
C ALA A 151 -7.79 13.92 -4.57
N VAL A 152 -7.16 13.09 -3.76
CA VAL A 152 -5.78 13.27 -3.30
C VAL A 152 -4.98 11.98 -3.49
N ASN A 153 -3.82 12.08 -4.11
CA ASN A 153 -2.81 11.03 -4.08
C ASN A 153 -1.81 11.37 -2.97
N GLY A 154 -1.88 10.65 -1.86
CA GLY A 154 -1.01 10.84 -0.70
C GLY A 154 0.19 9.90 -0.79
N CYS A 155 1.41 10.44 -0.54
CA CYS A 155 2.63 9.66 -0.39
C CYS A 155 3.09 9.72 1.07
N CYS A 156 3.56 8.57 1.61
CA CYS A 156 4.02 8.49 3.00
C CYS A 156 5.41 9.10 3.20
N TYR A 157 6.20 9.19 2.13
CA TYR A 157 7.49 9.90 2.10
C TYR A 157 7.75 10.49 0.71
N GLY A 158 8.69 11.44 0.64
CA GLY A 158 9.12 12.11 -0.59
C GLY A 158 9.57 13.53 -0.33
#